data_1fb993a41df7b8b32cb86e136249b2c0
#
_entry.id   1fb993a41df7b8b32cb86e136249b2c0
#
_cell.length_a   1.000
_cell.length_b   1.000
_cell.length_c   1.000
_cell.angle_alpha   90.00
_cell.angle_beta   90.00
_cell.angle_gamma   90.00
#
_symmetry.space_group_name_H-M   'P 1'
#
loop_
_entity.id
_entity.type
_entity.pdbx_description
1 polymer ?
#
loop_
_entity_poly.entity_id
_entity_poly.type
_entity_poly.pdbx_seq_one_letter_code
_entity_poly.pdbx_strand_id
1 'polypeptide(L)'
;MSIEANAFAEAARNDFEFTRETRYLNGTIKVDFGSAVWALNFVGGALASVTDGAKIDDRDCKIVVGGTAEQWKMLLEPKPKPFYQCIQSAAVKHGMRISTTNESFAYLPGLNRMTTLLRQLQNGRA
;
A
#
# COMPACT_ATOMS: atom_id res chain seq x y z
N MET A 1 5.74 6.78 10.74
CA MET A 1 5.74 5.36 10.37
C MET A 1 7.17 4.86 10.36
N SER A 2 7.41 3.72 10.98
CA SER A 2 8.78 3.21 11.21
C SER A 2 9.09 1.95 10.38
N ILE A 3 8.34 1.68 9.32
CA ILE A 3 8.53 0.48 8.52
C ILE A 3 9.62 0.72 7.48
N GLU A 4 10.59 -0.18 7.44
CA GLU A 4 11.62 -0.18 6.41
C GLU A 4 11.06 -0.74 5.10
N ALA A 5 11.37 -0.08 3.99
CA ALA A 5 10.89 -0.50 2.67
C ALA A 5 11.33 -1.93 2.34
N ASN A 6 12.57 -2.28 2.67
CA ASN A 6 13.08 -3.64 2.43
C ASN A 6 12.36 -4.69 3.28
N ALA A 7 12.00 -4.36 4.51
CA ALA A 7 11.24 -5.26 5.37
C ALA A 7 9.86 -5.53 4.79
N PHE A 8 9.21 -4.49 4.28
CA PHE A 8 7.93 -4.66 3.60
C PHE A 8 8.07 -5.51 2.33
N ALA A 9 9.08 -5.23 1.51
CA ALA A 9 9.31 -5.98 0.27
C ALA A 9 9.48 -7.47 0.56
N GLU A 10 10.26 -7.81 1.57
CA GLU A 10 10.48 -9.20 1.97
C GLU A 10 9.19 -9.86 2.46
N ALA A 11 8.46 -9.18 3.35
CA ALA A 11 7.19 -9.69 3.87
C ALA A 11 6.19 -9.91 2.74
N ALA A 12 6.09 -8.96 1.81
CA ALA A 12 5.15 -9.04 0.69
C ALA A 12 5.49 -10.19 -0.26
N ARG A 13 6.76 -10.36 -0.58
CA ARG A 13 7.21 -11.45 -1.46
C ARG A 13 6.94 -12.84 -0.88
N ASN A 14 6.96 -12.95 0.44
CA ASN A 14 6.73 -14.21 1.14
C ASN A 14 5.29 -14.41 1.57
N ASP A 15 4.41 -13.45 1.28
CA ASP A 15 3.01 -13.54 1.65
C ASP A 15 2.19 -14.14 0.51
N PHE A 16 1.60 -15.29 0.76
CA PHE A 16 0.83 -16.01 -0.26
C PHE A 16 -0.35 -15.18 -0.78
N GLU A 17 -1.07 -14.55 0.11
CA GLU A 17 -2.28 -13.78 -0.27
C GLU A 17 -1.89 -12.56 -1.12
N PHE A 18 -0.88 -11.80 -0.70
CA PHE A 18 -0.44 -10.62 -1.46
C PHE A 18 0.06 -11.01 -2.84
N THR A 19 0.91 -12.04 -2.93
CA THR A 19 1.45 -12.49 -4.22
C THR A 19 0.37 -13.03 -5.14
N ARG A 20 -0.62 -13.72 -4.60
CA ARG A 20 -1.77 -14.19 -5.37
C ARG A 20 -2.58 -13.02 -5.93
N GLU A 21 -2.88 -12.01 -5.08
CA GLU A 21 -3.73 -10.89 -5.47
C GLU A 21 -3.05 -9.92 -6.43
N THR A 22 -1.73 -9.94 -6.50
CA THR A 22 -0.96 -9.05 -7.40
C THR A 22 -0.33 -9.78 -8.59
N ARG A 23 -0.61 -11.06 -8.80
CA ARG A 23 0.12 -11.90 -9.77
C ARG A 23 0.02 -11.43 -11.22
N TYR A 24 -0.97 -10.61 -11.55
CA TYR A 24 -1.12 -10.07 -12.90
C TYR A 24 -0.74 -8.59 -13.01
N LEU A 25 -0.33 -7.99 -11.91
CA LEU A 25 0.01 -6.58 -11.90
C LEU A 25 1.35 -6.35 -12.56
N ASN A 26 1.39 -5.38 -13.48
CA ASN A 26 2.61 -4.97 -14.13
C ASN A 26 2.65 -3.45 -14.15
N GLY A 27 3.62 -2.86 -13.47
CA GLY A 27 3.72 -1.43 -13.30
C GLY A 27 3.95 -1.06 -11.85
N THR A 28 3.63 0.20 -11.50
CA THR A 28 3.98 0.75 -10.19
C THR A 28 2.75 1.11 -9.39
N ILE A 29 2.76 0.72 -8.11
CA ILE A 29 1.87 1.28 -7.09
C ILE A 29 2.66 2.33 -6.33
N LYS A 30 2.17 3.56 -6.34
CA LYS A 30 2.75 4.66 -5.55
C LYS A 30 2.02 4.73 -4.22
N VAL A 31 2.76 4.70 -3.12
CA VAL A 31 2.21 4.77 -1.76
C VAL A 31 2.82 6.00 -1.08
N ASP A 32 1.98 6.99 -0.83
CA ASP A 32 2.38 8.24 -0.18
C ASP A 32 1.99 8.18 1.30
N PHE A 33 3.00 8.07 2.16
CA PHE A 33 2.80 8.01 3.61
C PHE A 33 2.80 9.38 4.29
N GLY A 34 2.91 10.45 3.52
CA GLY A 34 3.04 11.79 4.06
C GLY A 34 4.47 12.13 4.46
N SER A 35 5.13 11.27 5.21
CA SER A 35 6.53 11.44 5.62
C SER A 35 7.52 10.80 4.64
N ALA A 36 7.06 9.86 3.84
CA ALA A 36 7.86 9.18 2.82
C ALA A 36 6.93 8.73 1.69
N VAL A 37 7.49 8.50 0.51
CA VAL A 37 6.72 8.00 -0.63
C VAL A 37 7.45 6.79 -1.20
N TRP A 38 6.75 5.67 -1.32
CA TRP A 38 7.30 4.46 -1.91
C TRP A 38 6.74 4.24 -3.31
N ALA A 39 7.57 3.66 -4.17
CA ALA A 39 7.16 3.08 -5.43
C ALA A 39 7.32 1.56 -5.34
N LEU A 40 6.20 0.84 -5.39
CA LEU A 40 6.20 -0.62 -5.46
C LEU A 40 6.20 -0.99 -6.93
N ASN A 41 7.33 -1.52 -7.41
CA ASN A 41 7.53 -1.80 -8.82
C ASN A 41 7.30 -3.28 -9.13
N PHE A 42 6.28 -3.57 -9.93
CA PHE A 42 5.89 -4.94 -10.31
C PHE A 42 6.27 -5.22 -11.74
N VAL A 43 6.86 -6.37 -11.97
CA VAL A 43 7.20 -6.87 -13.30
C VAL A 43 6.63 -8.27 -13.43
N GLY A 44 5.68 -8.44 -14.34
CA GLY A 44 5.05 -9.74 -14.57
C GLY A 44 4.39 -10.32 -13.32
N GLY A 45 3.80 -9.47 -12.48
CA GLY A 45 3.13 -9.88 -11.26
C GLY A 45 4.04 -10.05 -10.05
N ALA A 46 5.36 -9.94 -10.21
CA ALA A 46 6.30 -10.06 -9.11
C ALA A 46 6.73 -8.68 -8.62
N LEU A 47 6.79 -8.50 -7.31
CA LEU A 47 7.32 -7.27 -6.72
C LEU A 47 8.84 -7.25 -6.90
N ALA A 48 9.30 -6.53 -7.92
CA ALA A 48 10.71 -6.48 -8.27
C ALA A 48 11.51 -5.61 -7.30
N SER A 49 10.95 -4.47 -6.88
CA SER A 49 11.65 -3.54 -5.99
C SER A 49 10.66 -2.60 -5.29
N VAL A 50 11.10 -2.05 -4.17
CA VAL A 50 10.43 -0.93 -3.51
C VAL A 50 11.44 0.20 -3.45
N THR A 51 11.16 1.28 -4.17
CA THR A 51 12.08 2.41 -4.31
C THR A 51 11.42 3.71 -3.85
N ASP A 52 12.19 4.80 -3.78
CA ASP A 52 11.65 6.11 -3.46
C ASP A 52 10.73 6.57 -4.60
N GLY A 53 9.49 6.90 -4.28
CA GLY A 53 8.48 7.32 -5.24
C GLY A 53 8.20 8.82 -5.28
N ALA A 54 8.92 9.62 -4.49
CA ALA A 54 8.59 11.03 -4.33
C ALA A 54 8.61 11.83 -5.64
N LYS A 55 9.46 11.45 -6.58
CA LYS A 55 9.62 12.16 -7.87
C LYS A 55 8.88 11.52 -9.03
N ILE A 56 8.17 10.41 -8.78
CA ILE A 56 7.39 9.73 -9.82
C ILE A 56 6.04 10.41 -9.95
N ASP A 57 5.67 10.79 -11.18
CA ASP A 57 4.37 11.37 -11.45
C ASP A 57 3.27 10.34 -11.27
N ASP A 58 2.14 10.75 -10.66
CA ASP A 58 1.00 9.86 -10.43
C ASP A 58 0.51 9.21 -11.71
N ARG A 59 0.53 9.93 -12.84
CA ARG A 59 0.06 9.39 -14.13
C ARG A 59 0.95 8.27 -14.68
N ASP A 60 2.18 8.13 -14.19
CA ASP A 60 3.08 7.05 -14.57
C ASP A 60 2.90 5.81 -13.70
N CYS A 61 1.97 5.86 -12.75
CA CYS A 61 1.67 4.78 -11.83
C CYS A 61 0.33 4.12 -12.20
N LYS A 62 0.25 2.81 -12.02
CA LYS A 62 -1.01 2.07 -12.22
C LYS A 62 -2.02 2.39 -11.12
N ILE A 63 -1.53 2.52 -9.90
CA ILE A 63 -2.33 2.76 -8.70
C ILE A 63 -1.59 3.77 -7.84
N VAL A 64 -2.35 4.69 -7.24
CA VAL A 64 -1.82 5.63 -6.26
C VAL A 64 -2.68 5.54 -5.00
N VAL A 65 -2.05 5.32 -3.86
CA VAL A 65 -2.70 5.44 -2.56
C VAL A 65 -1.89 6.40 -1.71
N GLY A 66 -2.59 7.17 -0.88
CA GLY A 66 -1.89 8.15 -0.07
C GLY A 66 -2.69 8.70 1.08
N GLY A 67 -2.01 9.38 1.96
CA GLY A 67 -2.57 10.06 3.10
C GLY A 67 -1.50 10.83 3.83
N THR A 68 -1.94 11.57 4.85
CA THR A 68 -1.01 12.24 5.76
C THR A 68 -0.37 11.21 6.70
N ALA A 69 0.73 11.60 7.33
CA ALA A 69 1.37 10.75 8.34
C ALA A 69 0.38 10.37 9.45
N GLU A 70 -0.49 11.29 9.86
CA GLU A 70 -1.50 11.04 10.88
C GLU A 70 -2.54 10.03 10.41
N GLN A 71 -3.01 10.14 9.16
CA GLN A 71 -3.98 9.19 8.61
C GLN A 71 -3.39 7.77 8.56
N TRP A 72 -2.15 7.62 8.13
CA TRP A 72 -1.48 6.34 8.11
C TRP A 72 -1.28 5.78 9.51
N LYS A 73 -0.96 6.62 10.48
CA LYS A 73 -0.85 6.20 11.88
C LYS A 73 -2.18 5.59 12.36
N MET A 74 -3.29 6.23 12.03
CA MET A 74 -4.62 5.73 12.40
C MET A 74 -4.97 4.44 11.67
N LEU A 75 -4.65 4.35 10.38
CA LEU A 75 -4.92 3.16 9.57
C LEU A 75 -4.14 1.94 10.06
N LEU A 76 -2.94 2.13 10.57
CA LEU A 76 -2.04 1.05 10.95
C LEU A 76 -2.09 0.70 12.45
N GLU A 77 -3.04 1.24 13.21
CA GLU A 77 -3.23 0.84 14.61
C GLU A 77 -3.63 -0.65 14.69
N PRO A 78 -3.25 -1.34 15.77
CA PRO A 78 -3.60 -2.78 15.93
C PRO A 78 -5.11 -3.01 15.95
N LYS A 79 -5.86 -2.04 16.50
CA LYS A 79 -7.33 -2.06 16.55
C LYS A 79 -7.80 -0.75 15.95
N PRO A 80 -7.94 -0.66 14.63
CA PRO A 80 -8.27 0.60 13.98
C PRO A 80 -9.65 1.12 14.40
N LYS A 81 -9.75 2.43 14.50
CA LYS A 81 -11.02 3.11 14.73
C LYS A 81 -11.94 2.95 13.52
N PRO A 82 -13.25 3.26 13.68
CA PRO A 82 -14.21 3.11 12.58
C PRO A 82 -13.72 3.76 11.29
N PHE A 83 -13.89 3.03 10.19
CA PHE A 83 -13.52 3.41 8.83
C PHE A 83 -12.01 3.48 8.56
N TYR A 84 -11.18 3.13 9.55
CA TYR A 84 -9.74 2.91 9.35
C TYR A 84 -9.37 1.43 9.25
N GLN A 85 -10.36 0.54 9.13
CA GLN A 85 -10.10 -0.90 9.01
C GLN A 85 -9.53 -1.27 7.65
N CYS A 86 -9.89 -0.54 6.58
CA CYS A 86 -9.38 -0.77 5.25
C CYS A 86 -9.17 0.54 4.50
N ILE A 87 -8.37 0.48 3.44
CA ILE A 87 -7.96 1.68 2.71
C ILE A 87 -9.14 2.38 2.03
N GLN A 88 -10.09 1.62 1.46
CA GLN A 88 -11.20 2.26 0.76
C GLN A 88 -12.18 2.97 1.69
N SER A 89 -12.46 2.41 2.87
CA SER A 89 -13.33 3.11 3.83
C SER A 89 -12.62 4.34 4.40
N ALA A 90 -11.32 4.27 4.62
CA ALA A 90 -10.54 5.43 5.04
C ALA A 90 -10.53 6.52 3.96
N ALA A 91 -10.47 6.14 2.69
CA ALA A 91 -10.55 7.09 1.59
C ALA A 91 -11.90 7.82 1.59
N VAL A 92 -13.00 7.06 1.72
CA VAL A 92 -14.34 7.64 1.68
C VAL A 92 -14.65 8.50 2.92
N LYS A 93 -14.30 8.02 4.11
CA LYS A 93 -14.73 8.65 5.36
C LYS A 93 -13.68 9.56 5.99
N HIS A 94 -12.42 9.37 5.71
CA HIS A 94 -11.34 10.13 6.34
C HIS A 94 -10.44 10.87 5.34
N GLY A 95 -10.80 10.84 4.06
CA GLY A 95 -10.11 11.64 3.06
C GLY A 95 -8.75 11.12 2.64
N MET A 96 -8.43 9.85 2.90
CA MET A 96 -7.25 9.24 2.32
C MET A 96 -7.44 9.11 0.81
N ARG A 97 -6.34 9.02 0.07
CA ARG A 97 -6.38 9.02 -1.38
C ARG A 97 -6.20 7.62 -1.93
N ILE A 98 -7.07 7.26 -2.87
CA ILE A 98 -6.91 6.08 -3.69
C ILE A 98 -7.32 6.47 -5.11
N SER A 99 -6.49 6.15 -6.10
CA SER A 99 -6.81 6.47 -7.49
C SER A 99 -8.06 5.69 -7.94
N THR A 100 -8.95 6.41 -8.64
CA THR A 100 -10.22 5.82 -9.10
C THR A 100 -10.06 5.29 -10.52
N THR A 101 -9.31 4.22 -10.67
CA THR A 101 -9.02 3.58 -11.94
C THR A 101 -9.48 2.13 -11.92
N ASN A 102 -9.60 1.52 -13.11
CA ASN A 102 -9.90 0.10 -13.23
C ASN A 102 -8.87 -0.74 -12.48
N GLU A 103 -7.59 -0.35 -12.56
CA GLU A 103 -6.52 -1.05 -11.86
C GLU A 103 -6.70 -1.00 -10.34
N SER A 104 -7.10 0.15 -9.79
CA SER A 104 -7.35 0.27 -8.35
C SER A 104 -8.46 -0.65 -7.89
N PHE A 105 -9.55 -0.74 -8.66
CA PHE A 105 -10.65 -1.65 -8.33
C PHE A 105 -10.25 -3.11 -8.50
N ALA A 106 -9.55 -3.43 -9.59
CA ALA A 106 -9.14 -4.81 -9.87
C ALA A 106 -8.22 -5.36 -8.78
N TYR A 107 -7.32 -4.52 -8.26
CA TYR A 107 -6.33 -4.94 -7.27
C TYR A 107 -6.67 -4.52 -5.85
N LEU A 108 -7.94 -4.16 -5.59
CA LEU A 108 -8.37 -3.75 -4.25
C LEU A 108 -8.07 -4.80 -3.17
N PRO A 109 -8.29 -6.10 -3.40
CA PRO A 109 -7.88 -7.11 -2.43
C PRO A 109 -6.37 -7.08 -2.12
N GLY A 110 -5.54 -6.83 -3.13
CA GLY A 110 -4.10 -6.66 -2.94
C GLY A 110 -3.76 -5.45 -2.10
N LEU A 111 -4.44 -4.32 -2.34
CA LEU A 111 -4.25 -3.10 -1.55
C LEU A 111 -4.66 -3.32 -0.09
N ASN A 112 -5.73 -4.06 0.15
CA ASN A 112 -6.14 -4.40 1.51
C ASN A 112 -5.14 -5.33 2.18
N ARG A 113 -4.61 -6.29 1.45
CA ARG A 113 -3.57 -7.18 2.03
C ARG A 113 -2.29 -6.40 2.31
N MET A 114 -1.92 -5.47 1.43
CA MET A 114 -0.80 -4.55 1.67
C MET A 114 -0.99 -3.81 3.00
N THR A 115 -2.17 -3.25 3.23
CA THR A 115 -2.49 -2.54 4.48
C THR A 115 -2.33 -3.47 5.69
N THR A 116 -2.80 -4.71 5.59
CA THR A 116 -2.65 -5.68 6.66
C THR A 116 -1.19 -5.98 6.97
N LEU A 117 -0.38 -6.19 5.94
CA LEU A 117 1.07 -6.42 6.11
C LEU A 117 1.76 -5.23 6.75
N LEU A 118 1.43 -4.02 6.30
CA LEU A 118 1.98 -2.80 6.89
C LEU A 118 1.60 -2.68 8.37
N ARG A 119 0.34 -2.98 8.71
CA ARG A 119 -0.12 -2.94 10.10
C ARG A 119 0.64 -3.96 10.96
N GLN A 120 0.84 -5.16 10.46
CA GLN A 120 1.60 -6.18 11.18
C GLN A 120 3.04 -5.75 11.43
N LEU A 121 3.70 -5.20 10.41
CA LEU A 121 5.08 -4.72 10.53
C LEU A 121 5.17 -3.54 11.49
N GLN A 122 4.23 -2.60 11.40
CA GLN A 122 4.22 -1.42 12.28
C GLN A 122 4.08 -1.81 13.74
N ASN A 123 3.39 -2.90 14.03
CA ASN A 123 3.10 -3.34 15.40
C ASN A 123 3.96 -4.54 15.83
N GLY A 124 5.03 -4.83 15.12
CA GLY A 124 5.99 -5.87 15.50
C GLY A 124 5.51 -7.30 15.26
N ARG A 125 4.56 -7.50 14.35
CA ARG A 125 4.05 -8.83 13.98
C ARG A 125 4.57 -9.17 12.58
N ALA A 126 5.76 -9.59 12.51
CA ALA A 126 6.33 -9.97 11.22
C ALA A 126 5.72 -11.25 10.67
#